data_bd9c25a6d8469b505a0e812df913db13
#
_entry.id   bd9c25a6d8469b505a0e812df913db13
#
_cell.length_a   1.000
_cell.length_b   1.000
_cell.length_c   1.000
_cell.angle_alpha   90.00
_cell.angle_beta   90.00
_cell.angle_gamma   90.00
#
_symmetry.space_group_name_H-M   'P 1'
#
loop_
_entity.id
_entity.type
_entity.pdbx_description
1 polymer ?
#
loop_
_entity_poly.entity_id
_entity_poly.type
_entity_poly.pdbx_seq_one_letter_code
_entity_poly.pdbx_strand_id
1 'polypeptide(L)' 'LTGGQSAMMPVQESPLEEKKRLLKQAVEQQDYETAAVLRDEIKEMESHD' A
#
# COMPACT_ATOMS: atom_id res chain seq x y z
N LEU A 1 14.82 26.50 -11.11
CA LEU A 1 14.69 26.16 -11.02
C LEU A 1 14.21 25.43 -10.61
N THR A 2 13.99 25.23 -10.43
CA THR A 2 13.68 24.64 -10.10
C THR A 2 13.06 23.86 -10.11
N GLY A 3 12.82 23.72 -10.18
CA GLY A 3 12.24 23.11 -10.19
C GLY A 3 11.97 22.18 -10.19
N GLY A 4 12.03 21.80 -10.22
CA GLY A 4 11.85 20.91 -10.24
C GLY A 4 11.49 20.11 -9.74
N GLN A 5 11.27 19.96 -9.35
CA GLN A 5 10.93 19.25 -9.00
C GLN A 5 10.22 18.59 -8.97
N SER A 6 10.03 18.56 -8.87
CA SER A 6 9.37 18.09 -8.84
C SER A 6 8.89 17.29 -9.19
N ALA A 7 8.97 17.13 -9.39
CA ALA A 7 8.51 16.42 -9.91
C ALA A 7 8.52 15.28 -9.65
N MET A 8 8.59 15.08 -9.09
CA MET A 8 8.59 14.05 -8.78
C MET A 8 7.49 13.46 -8.72
N MET A 9 7.17 13.12 -9.36
CA MET A 9 6.17 12.57 -9.40
C MET A 9 6.20 11.42 -8.79
N PRO A 10 5.48 11.22 -8.09
CA PRO A 10 5.47 10.15 -7.43
C PRO A 10 5.07 9.06 -8.16
N VAL A 11 5.45 8.00 -7.81
CA VAL A 11 5.01 6.97 -8.36
C VAL A 11 3.66 6.84 -8.10
N GLN A 12 2.88 6.52 -8.97
CA GLN A 12 1.58 6.32 -8.73
C GLN A 12 1.41 4.98 -8.28
N GLU A 13 1.41 4.60 -7.07
CA GLU A 13 1.17 3.28 -6.60
C GLU A 13 -0.28 2.94 -6.76
N SER A 14 -0.58 1.75 -7.21
CA SER A 14 -1.96 1.33 -7.28
C SER A 14 -2.46 1.06 -5.86
N PRO A 15 -3.75 1.05 -5.64
CA PRO A 15 -4.27 0.78 -4.30
C PRO A 15 -3.81 -0.56 -3.77
N LEU A 16 -3.65 -1.54 -4.64
CA LEU A 16 -3.20 -2.85 -4.20
C LEU A 16 -1.78 -2.77 -3.64
N GLU A 17 -0.91 -2.08 -4.34
CA GLU A 17 0.47 -1.96 -3.87
C GLU A 17 0.53 -1.22 -2.55
N GLU A 18 -0.29 -0.19 -2.41
CA GLU A 18 -0.29 0.56 -1.19
C GLU A 18 -0.73 -0.31 -0.02
N LYS A 19 -1.76 -1.12 -0.23
CA LYS A 19 -2.23 -1.97 0.83
C LYS A 19 -1.21 -3.03 1.19
N LYS A 20 -0.49 -3.55 0.22
CA LYS A 20 0.53 -4.53 0.51
C LYS A 20 1.63 -3.92 1.38
N ARG A 21 1.99 -2.69 1.11
CA ARG A 21 3.00 -2.04 1.91
C ARG A 21 2.51 -1.81 3.33
N LEU A 22 1.25 -1.39 3.46
CA LEU A 22 0.70 -1.17 4.77
C LEU A 22 0.60 -2.47 5.55
N LEU A 23 0.29 -3.56 4.85
CA LEU A 23 0.25 -4.85 5.50
C LEU A 23 1.61 -5.21 6.08
N LYS A 24 2.65 -4.97 5.32
CA LYS A 24 3.98 -5.28 5.80
C LYS A 24 4.30 -4.43 7.03
N GLN A 25 3.94 -3.17 7.00
CA GLN A 25 4.19 -2.32 8.13
C GLN A 25 3.44 -2.79 9.36
N ALA A 26 2.19 -3.19 9.19
CA ALA A 26 1.40 -3.65 10.31
C ALA A 26 2.04 -4.89 10.94
N VAL A 27 2.52 -5.80 10.11
CA VAL A 27 3.15 -6.99 10.63
C VAL A 27 4.43 -6.64 11.39
N GLU A 28 5.20 -5.70 10.86
CA GLU A 28 6.42 -5.30 11.53
C GLU A 28 6.14 -4.65 12.87
N GLN A 29 5.01 -4.01 13.00
CA GLN A 29 4.63 -3.41 14.25
C GLN A 29 3.82 -4.38 15.11
N GLN A 30 3.68 -5.60 14.67
CA GLN A 30 2.92 -6.60 15.38
C GLN A 30 1.47 -6.20 15.54
N ASP A 31 0.98 -5.43 14.59
CA ASP A 31 -0.41 -5.00 14.59
C ASP A 31 -1.18 -5.98 13.74
N TYR A 32 -1.42 -7.15 14.28
CA TYR A 32 -1.99 -8.23 13.49
C TYR A 32 -3.46 -8.02 13.15
N GLU A 33 -4.17 -7.25 13.94
CA GLU A 33 -5.55 -6.96 13.60
C GLU A 33 -5.63 -6.16 12.32
N THR A 34 -4.83 -5.10 12.23
CA THR A 34 -4.81 -4.30 11.03
C THR A 34 -4.25 -5.13 9.87
N ALA A 35 -3.27 -5.95 10.14
CA ALA A 35 -2.70 -6.78 9.10
C ALA A 35 -3.75 -7.73 8.54
N ALA A 36 -4.61 -8.28 9.37
CA ALA A 36 -5.64 -9.18 8.90
C ALA A 36 -6.63 -8.45 8.02
N VAL A 37 -7.01 -7.25 8.40
CA VAL A 37 -7.94 -6.47 7.59
C VAL A 37 -7.32 -6.15 6.24
N LEU A 38 -6.08 -5.72 6.24
CA LEU A 38 -5.41 -5.39 4.99
C LEU A 38 -5.26 -6.63 4.11
N ARG A 39 -4.96 -7.76 4.72
CA ARG A 39 -4.83 -8.97 3.94
C ARG A 39 -6.14 -9.35 3.29
N ASP A 40 -7.24 -9.20 4.01
CA ASP A 40 -8.53 -9.49 3.42
C ASP A 40 -8.83 -8.56 2.28
N GLU A 41 -8.51 -7.28 2.44
CA GLU A 41 -8.77 -6.33 1.38
C GLU A 41 -7.91 -6.63 0.15
N ILE A 42 -6.66 -6.99 0.36
CA ILE A 42 -5.81 -7.33 -0.75
C ILE A 42 -6.34 -8.55 -1.47
N LYS A 43 -6.80 -9.53 -0.71
CA LYS A 43 -7.30 -10.74 -1.30
C LYS A 43 -8.53 -10.46 -2.15
N GLU A 44 -9.39 -9.59 -1.68
CA GLU A 44 -10.56 -9.25 -2.45
C GLU A 44 -10.18 -8.50 -3.71
N MET A 45 -9.19 -7.63 -3.62
CA MET A 45 -8.79 -6.89 -4.79
C MET A 45 -8.17 -7.80 -5.83
N GLU A 46 -7.43 -8.78 -5.39
CA GLU A 46 -6.79 -9.68 -6.33
C GLU A 46 -7.77 -10.65 -6.96
N SER A 47 -8.80 -11.03 -6.23
CA SER A 47 -9.74 -11.96 -6.80
C SER A 47 -10.89 -11.28 -7.49
N HIS A 48 -10.95 -9.95 -7.47
CA HIS A 48 -12.01 -9.26 -8.08
C HIS A 48 -11.67 -9.04 -9.49
N ASP A 49 -11.83 -9.70 -10.36
CA ASP A 49 -11.37 -9.46 -11.63
C ASP A 49 -12.33 -9.52 -12.63
#